data_40dd79fa9b53afa349a7e9423dc65b5a
#
_entry.id   40dd79fa9b53afa349a7e9423dc65b5a
#
_cell.length_a   1.000
_cell.length_b   1.000
_cell.length_c   1.000
_cell.angle_alpha   90.00
_cell.angle_beta   90.00
_cell.angle_gamma   90.00
#
_symmetry.space_group_name_H-M   'P 1'
#
loop_
_entity.id
_entity.type
_entity.pdbx_description
1 polymer ?
#
loop_
_entity_poly.entity_id
_entity_poly.type
_entity_poly.pdbx_seq_one_letter_code
_entity_poly.pdbx_strand_id
1 'polypeptide(L)'
;MKKFLAAICAFTLLITGCGGSDKPAEPAKDGGKAKIGVITHLNASELEYNELMKKLEKMYRPSKANISAEYKYFDKMNDMQLALESGQIDMLSTYQNVADYMIQRADNKEILPSERHLQDSFCFALRKGDTKLQNELNKAIKEMTADGTLSKLAKQYISDLKGNAEPPAVPITKIDGAETIKVAVTGDLPPFDLILPDGTPAGFSTAVLSEISKRIGKNIELISIDSAARASILTSNGADVVFWVAVPKDSTLLPANIDQPEGIAISEPYYHDLITHVGLKK
;
A
#
# COMPACT_ATOMS: atom_id res chain seq x y z
N MET A 1 21.56 29.18 -2.12
CA MET A 1 20.87 29.02 -3.40
C MET A 1 20.47 27.56 -3.55
N LYS A 2 19.24 27.34 -3.35
CA LYS A 2 18.25 26.69 -4.20
C LYS A 2 18.42 25.17 -4.31
N LYS A 3 17.74 24.38 -3.54
CA LYS A 3 16.37 23.87 -3.69
C LYS A 3 16.38 22.59 -4.46
N PHE A 4 15.84 21.52 -3.85
CA PHE A 4 15.37 20.49 -4.71
C PHE A 4 15.17 19.22 -3.93
N LEU A 5 14.08 18.72 -3.98
CA LEU A 5 13.31 18.01 -4.85
C LEU A 5 13.44 16.54 -4.73
N ALA A 6 12.54 16.00 -4.45
CA ALA A 6 11.55 15.18 -4.74
C ALA A 6 11.69 13.78 -4.95
N ALA A 7 10.85 13.30 -4.56
CA ALA A 7 9.82 12.44 -5.03
C ALA A 7 10.34 11.12 -5.50
N ILE A 8 10.20 10.22 -4.66
CA ILE A 8 10.08 8.84 -5.01
C ILE A 8 8.64 8.42 -5.21
N CYS A 9 7.76 9.34 -5.02
CA CYS A 9 6.58 9.40 -5.84
C CYS A 9 6.77 10.60 -6.74
N ALA A 10 7.77 10.59 -7.60
CA ALA A 10 8.09 11.69 -8.44
C ALA A 10 7.24 11.68 -9.68
N PHE A 11 6.35 12.52 -9.66
CA PHE A 11 5.61 13.02 -10.79
C PHE A 11 6.55 13.74 -11.75
N THR A 12 6.74 13.23 -12.91
CA THR A 12 7.24 14.00 -14.03
C THR A 12 6.13 14.12 -15.06
N LEU A 13 5.42 15.23 -15.02
CA LEU A 13 4.71 15.72 -16.19
C LEU A 13 5.77 16.16 -17.20
N LEU A 14 6.07 15.32 -18.18
CA LEU A 14 6.74 15.74 -19.39
C LEU A 14 5.72 15.79 -20.51
N ILE A 15 5.46 17.00 -20.91
CA ILE A 15 4.79 17.31 -22.16
C ILE A 15 5.88 17.42 -23.23
N THR A 16 5.95 16.45 -24.13
CA THR A 16 6.47 16.71 -25.46
C THR A 16 5.32 16.44 -26.42
N GLY A 17 4.88 17.52 -27.02
CA GLY A 17 3.76 17.51 -27.93
C GLY A 17 4.03 16.80 -29.21
N CYS A 18 2.96 16.20 -29.73
CA CYS A 18 2.55 16.37 -31.12
C CYS A 18 1.07 15.96 -31.22
N GLY A 19 0.21 16.97 -31.45
CA GLY A 19 -1.02 16.83 -32.19
C GLY A 19 -2.18 16.10 -31.54
N GLY A 20 -2.84 16.73 -30.60
CA GLY A 20 -4.16 16.37 -30.09
C GLY A 20 -4.55 17.34 -29.00
N SER A 21 -5.71 17.95 -29.08
CA SER A 21 -6.16 19.05 -28.23
C SER A 21 -6.57 18.60 -26.83
N ASP A 22 -5.66 17.98 -26.08
CA ASP A 22 -5.83 17.73 -24.65
C ASP A 22 -4.85 18.59 -23.89
N LYS A 23 -5.35 19.68 -23.30
CA LYS A 23 -4.55 20.52 -22.40
C LYS A 23 -4.16 19.69 -21.18
N PRO A 24 -2.86 19.61 -20.86
CA PRO A 24 -2.43 19.06 -19.58
C PRO A 24 -2.99 19.86 -18.43
N ALA A 25 -3.24 19.20 -17.31
CA ALA A 25 -3.59 19.87 -16.08
C ALA A 25 -2.51 20.91 -15.73
N GLU A 26 -2.86 22.20 -15.75
CA GLU A 26 -1.96 23.25 -15.27
C GLU A 26 -1.65 23.00 -13.79
N PRO A 27 -0.37 23.04 -13.38
CA PRO A 27 -0.03 23.08 -11.96
C PRO A 27 -0.69 24.29 -11.34
N ALA A 28 -1.06 24.15 -10.05
CA ALA A 28 -1.72 25.21 -9.29
C ALA A 28 -1.10 26.58 -9.56
N LYS A 29 -1.92 27.59 -9.79
CA LYS A 29 -1.55 28.94 -10.24
C LYS A 29 -0.64 29.74 -9.30
N ASP A 30 -0.14 29.14 -8.22
CA ASP A 30 0.53 29.88 -7.14
C ASP A 30 1.91 29.31 -6.78
N GLY A 31 2.68 28.77 -7.68
CA GLY A 31 4.07 28.36 -7.41
C GLY A 31 4.27 27.47 -6.17
N GLY A 32 3.17 26.96 -5.62
CA GLY A 32 3.11 26.11 -4.44
C GLY A 32 3.60 24.69 -4.72
N LYS A 33 3.99 24.00 -3.65
CA LYS A 33 4.34 22.58 -3.70
C LYS A 33 3.08 21.77 -3.88
N ALA A 34 3.11 20.77 -4.78
CA ALA A 34 2.03 19.79 -4.86
C ALA A 34 1.92 19.04 -3.53
N LYS A 35 0.73 18.97 -2.96
CA LYS A 35 0.45 18.29 -1.70
C LYS A 35 0.01 16.86 -2.00
N ILE A 36 0.82 15.89 -1.57
CA ILE A 36 0.59 14.47 -1.83
C ILE A 36 0.23 13.77 -0.52
N GLY A 37 -0.96 13.16 -0.47
CA GLY A 37 -1.35 12.30 0.63
C GLY A 37 -0.69 10.93 0.50
N VAL A 38 -0.21 10.40 1.62
CA VAL A 38 0.38 9.06 1.72
C VAL A 38 -0.11 8.37 2.99
N ILE A 39 -0.24 7.05 2.95
CA ILE A 39 -0.54 6.26 4.16
C ILE A 39 0.73 6.13 4.98
N THR A 40 0.61 6.26 6.29
CA THR A 40 1.69 6.09 7.25
C THR A 40 2.37 4.72 7.07
N HIS A 41 3.67 4.71 6.93
CA HIS A 41 4.48 3.52 6.74
C HIS A 41 4.69 2.72 8.05
N LEU A 42 5.21 1.51 7.94
CA LEU A 42 5.44 0.63 9.08
C LEU A 42 6.40 1.25 10.12
N ASN A 43 7.46 1.88 9.64
CA ASN A 43 8.53 2.46 10.48
C ASN A 43 8.51 3.97 10.53
N ALA A 44 7.92 4.60 9.55
CA ALA A 44 8.19 5.99 9.35
C ALA A 44 7.48 6.86 10.38
N SER A 45 8.24 7.42 11.28
CA SER A 45 7.94 8.79 11.68
C SER A 45 8.03 9.67 10.42
N GLU A 46 7.16 10.64 10.27
CA GLU A 46 7.20 11.64 9.17
C GLU A 46 8.61 12.22 8.99
N LEU A 47 9.37 12.34 10.08
CA LEU A 47 10.73 12.85 10.09
C LEU A 47 11.69 11.93 9.30
N GLU A 48 11.69 10.64 9.59
CA GLU A 48 12.57 9.67 8.94
C GLU A 48 12.25 9.52 7.46
N TYR A 49 10.96 9.48 7.12
CA TYR A 49 10.52 9.43 5.73
C TYR A 49 10.90 10.70 4.96
N ASN A 50 10.70 11.88 5.56
CA ASN A 50 11.11 13.16 4.96
C ASN A 50 12.62 13.27 4.80
N GLU A 51 13.42 12.71 5.74
CA GLU A 51 14.88 12.65 5.60
C GLU A 51 15.31 11.71 4.49
N LEU A 52 14.64 10.58 4.35
CA LEU A 52 14.86 9.67 3.25
C LEU A 52 14.54 10.36 1.92
N MET A 53 13.37 10.97 1.80
CA MET A 53 12.96 11.70 0.60
C MET A 53 14.01 12.76 0.24
N LYS A 54 14.55 13.50 1.21
CA LYS A 54 15.65 14.44 1.00
C LYS A 54 16.94 13.79 0.52
N LYS A 55 17.28 12.57 1.01
CA LYS A 55 18.45 11.82 0.52
C LYS A 55 18.27 11.41 -0.93
N LEU A 56 17.10 10.93 -1.28
CA LEU A 56 16.77 10.52 -2.63
C LEU A 56 16.73 11.71 -3.59
N GLU A 57 16.30 12.88 -3.12
CA GLU A 57 16.40 14.16 -3.83
C GLU A 57 17.84 14.51 -4.21
N LYS A 58 18.76 14.30 -3.29
CA LYS A 58 20.19 14.58 -3.55
C LYS A 58 20.82 13.59 -4.54
N MET A 59 20.36 12.35 -4.53
CA MET A 59 20.87 11.29 -5.42
C MET A 59 20.27 11.37 -6.82
N TYR A 60 19.04 11.83 -6.93
CA TYR A 60 18.30 12.00 -8.16
C TYR A 60 18.16 13.48 -8.50
N ARG A 61 18.96 13.97 -9.43
CA ARG A 61 18.71 15.26 -10.09
C ARG A 61 17.83 14.99 -11.32
N PRO A 62 16.52 15.21 -11.27
CA PRO A 62 15.73 15.23 -12.48
C PRO A 62 16.15 16.47 -13.27
N SER A 63 16.55 16.27 -14.51
CA SER A 63 17.14 17.30 -15.32
C SER A 63 16.19 18.43 -15.73
N LYS A 64 14.88 18.34 -15.48
CA LYS A 64 13.91 19.33 -16.02
C LYS A 64 12.61 19.61 -15.21
N ALA A 65 12.31 18.99 -14.08
CA ALA A 65 11.07 19.28 -13.38
C ALA A 65 11.28 20.03 -12.06
N ASN A 66 10.77 21.25 -11.99
CA ASN A 66 10.76 22.11 -10.79
C ASN A 66 9.52 21.87 -9.90
N ILE A 67 9.02 20.63 -9.79
CA ILE A 67 7.87 20.36 -8.95
C ILE A 67 8.39 19.93 -7.58
N SER A 68 8.18 20.78 -6.61
CA SER A 68 8.43 20.51 -5.20
C SER A 68 7.16 19.89 -4.63
N ALA A 69 7.27 18.72 -3.98
CA ALA A 69 6.16 18.06 -3.30
C ALA A 69 6.20 18.30 -1.79
N GLU A 70 5.03 18.32 -1.18
CA GLU A 70 4.82 18.30 0.26
C GLU A 70 4.00 17.04 0.57
N TYR A 71 4.52 16.15 1.42
CA TYR A 71 3.84 14.92 1.80
C TYR A 71 3.02 15.13 3.06
N LYS A 72 1.76 14.67 3.04
CA LYS A 72 0.88 14.61 4.20
C LYS A 72 0.55 13.16 4.52
N TYR A 73 0.75 12.78 5.77
CA TYR A 73 0.60 11.41 6.24
C TYR A 73 -0.77 11.20 6.85
N PHE A 74 -1.36 10.05 6.52
CA PHE A 74 -2.68 9.65 6.98
C PHE A 74 -2.63 8.24 7.54
N ASP A 75 -3.36 8.01 8.62
CA ASP A 75 -3.48 6.68 9.23
C ASP A 75 -4.57 5.84 8.58
N LYS A 76 -5.49 6.48 7.86
CA LYS A 76 -6.63 5.83 7.20
C LYS A 76 -6.77 6.29 5.77
N MET A 77 -7.07 5.35 4.89
CA MET A 77 -7.34 5.64 3.48
C MET A 77 -8.56 6.56 3.31
N ASN A 78 -9.60 6.37 4.14
CA ASN A 78 -10.79 7.21 4.07
C ASN A 78 -10.49 8.68 4.40
N ASP A 79 -9.65 8.95 5.42
CA ASP A 79 -9.27 10.31 5.78
C ASP A 79 -8.45 10.97 4.67
N MET A 80 -7.58 10.20 4.01
CA MET A 80 -6.82 10.66 2.86
C MET A 80 -7.71 10.98 1.66
N GLN A 81 -8.75 10.18 1.40
CA GLN A 81 -9.74 10.47 0.37
C GLN A 81 -10.54 11.74 0.67
N LEU A 82 -10.98 11.93 1.91
CA LEU A 82 -11.67 13.16 2.35
C LEU A 82 -10.76 14.40 2.21
N ALA A 83 -9.47 14.27 2.52
CA ALA A 83 -8.50 15.34 2.33
C ALA A 83 -8.33 15.71 0.84
N LEU A 84 -8.38 14.73 -0.07
CA LEU A 84 -8.38 14.97 -1.51
C LEU A 84 -9.65 15.71 -1.93
N GLU A 85 -10.81 15.25 -1.50
CA GLU A 85 -12.11 15.82 -1.86
C GLU A 85 -12.29 17.24 -1.33
N SER A 86 -11.71 17.54 -0.16
CA SER A 86 -11.74 18.90 0.43
C SER A 86 -10.64 19.84 -0.08
N GLY A 87 -9.75 19.38 -0.96
CA GLY A 87 -8.63 20.15 -1.47
C GLY A 87 -7.50 20.40 -0.48
N GLN A 88 -7.44 19.65 0.63
CA GLN A 88 -6.32 19.70 1.56
C GLN A 88 -5.06 19.06 0.97
N ILE A 89 -5.22 18.12 0.05
CA ILE A 89 -4.18 17.53 -0.80
C ILE A 89 -4.60 17.65 -2.26
N ASP A 90 -3.62 17.69 -3.16
CA ASP A 90 -3.85 17.79 -4.59
C ASP A 90 -3.99 16.39 -5.24
N MET A 91 -3.36 15.41 -4.65
CA MET A 91 -3.42 14.00 -5.08
C MET A 91 -3.12 13.07 -3.89
N LEU A 92 -3.54 11.83 -4.00
CA LEU A 92 -3.15 10.76 -3.08
C LEU A 92 -2.28 9.74 -3.80
N SER A 93 -1.29 9.21 -3.08
CA SER A 93 -0.43 8.10 -3.53
C SER A 93 -1.00 6.79 -3.01
N THR A 94 -1.19 5.83 -3.90
CA THR A 94 -1.72 4.50 -3.57
C THR A 94 -1.24 3.46 -4.57
N TYR A 95 -1.83 2.28 -4.57
CA TYR A 95 -1.52 1.19 -5.48
C TYR A 95 -2.50 1.17 -6.65
N GLN A 96 -2.04 0.65 -7.80
CA GLN A 96 -2.84 0.65 -9.04
C GLN A 96 -4.21 -0.01 -8.84
N ASN A 97 -4.25 -1.18 -8.20
CA ASN A 97 -5.52 -1.88 -8.00
C ASN A 97 -6.44 -1.17 -6.99
N VAL A 98 -5.89 -0.44 -6.03
CA VAL A 98 -6.67 0.42 -5.12
C VAL A 98 -7.23 1.63 -5.88
N ALA A 99 -6.42 2.25 -6.73
CA ALA A 99 -6.85 3.36 -7.58
C ALA A 99 -7.95 2.91 -8.55
N ASP A 100 -7.77 1.78 -9.21
CA ASP A 100 -8.79 1.19 -10.11
C ASP A 100 -10.11 0.92 -9.38
N TYR A 101 -10.03 0.41 -8.15
CA TYR A 101 -11.20 0.23 -7.29
C TYR A 101 -11.89 1.57 -6.97
N MET A 102 -11.12 2.61 -6.66
CA MET A 102 -11.64 3.95 -6.33
C MET A 102 -12.34 4.60 -7.52
N ILE A 103 -11.69 4.62 -8.70
CA ILE A 103 -12.23 5.32 -9.88
C ILE A 103 -13.45 4.63 -10.47
N GLN A 104 -13.63 3.33 -10.27
CA GLN A 104 -14.85 2.62 -10.66
C GLN A 104 -16.08 3.01 -9.82
N ARG A 105 -15.88 3.65 -8.66
CA ARG A 105 -16.92 4.01 -7.67
C ARG A 105 -17.10 5.52 -7.50
N ALA A 106 -16.25 6.31 -8.12
CA ALA A 106 -16.26 7.76 -7.97
C ALA A 106 -15.99 8.44 -9.30
N ASP A 107 -17.04 8.95 -9.93
CA ASP A 107 -16.96 9.60 -11.25
C ASP A 107 -16.06 10.85 -11.26
N ASN A 108 -15.82 11.44 -10.10
CA ASN A 108 -15.01 12.66 -9.94
C ASN A 108 -13.51 12.38 -9.73
N LYS A 109 -13.06 11.12 -9.75
CA LYS A 109 -11.65 10.74 -9.53
C LYS A 109 -11.04 10.19 -10.82
N GLU A 110 -9.73 10.41 -10.97
CA GLU A 110 -8.94 9.88 -12.08
C GLU A 110 -7.55 9.44 -11.61
N ILE A 111 -6.99 8.45 -12.32
CA ILE A 111 -5.60 8.06 -12.16
C ILE A 111 -4.75 9.05 -12.93
N LEU A 112 -3.80 9.67 -12.24
CA LEU A 112 -2.90 10.64 -12.84
C LEU A 112 -1.78 9.94 -13.61
N PRO A 113 -1.37 10.45 -14.78
CA PRO A 113 -0.28 9.87 -15.54
C PRO A 113 1.03 9.83 -14.75
N SER A 114 1.76 8.72 -14.83
CA SER A 114 3.09 8.57 -14.24
C SER A 114 4.05 8.00 -15.27
N GLU A 115 5.23 8.61 -15.38
CA GLU A 115 6.32 8.09 -16.23
C GLU A 115 7.11 6.97 -15.53
N ARG A 116 6.96 6.83 -14.23
CA ARG A 116 7.69 5.85 -13.41
C ARG A 116 6.73 4.78 -12.91
N HIS A 117 7.09 3.55 -13.22
CA HIS A 117 6.37 2.36 -12.78
C HIS A 117 7.10 1.73 -11.59
N LEU A 118 7.04 2.43 -10.44
CA LEU A 118 7.53 1.86 -9.19
C LEU A 118 6.58 0.76 -8.73
N GLN A 119 7.15 -0.33 -8.26
CA GLN A 119 6.39 -1.45 -7.69
C GLN A 119 6.76 -1.66 -6.24
N ASP A 120 5.77 -2.02 -5.46
CA ASP A 120 5.95 -2.55 -4.12
C ASP A 120 5.55 -4.03 -4.07
N SER A 121 6.18 -4.72 -3.14
CA SER A 121 5.84 -6.09 -2.75
C SER A 121 5.02 -6.06 -1.49
N PHE A 122 3.88 -6.75 -1.48
CA PHE A 122 3.07 -6.95 -0.28
C PHE A 122 3.57 -8.16 0.48
N CYS A 123 3.96 -7.95 1.72
CA CYS A 123 4.52 -8.95 2.62
C CYS A 123 3.78 -8.91 3.97
N PHE A 124 3.97 -9.92 4.80
CA PHE A 124 3.62 -9.88 6.22
C PHE A 124 4.80 -9.36 7.03
N ALA A 125 4.53 -8.58 8.08
CA ALA A 125 5.53 -8.22 9.07
C ALA A 125 5.28 -8.99 10.38
N LEU A 126 6.36 -9.37 11.06
CA LEU A 126 6.32 -10.11 12.32
C LEU A 126 7.59 -9.80 13.13
N ARG A 127 7.63 -10.20 14.40
CA ARG A 127 8.83 -10.02 15.21
C ARG A 127 10.00 -10.84 14.65
N LYS A 128 11.19 -10.29 14.63
CA LYS A 128 12.41 -10.95 14.11
C LYS A 128 12.74 -12.26 14.83
N GLY A 129 12.31 -12.40 16.10
CA GLY A 129 12.50 -13.61 16.90
C GLY A 129 11.56 -14.75 16.52
N ASP A 130 10.45 -14.48 15.81
CA ASP A 130 9.42 -15.48 15.49
C ASP A 130 9.75 -16.25 14.22
N THR A 131 10.98 -16.77 14.14
CA THR A 131 11.53 -17.44 12.96
C THR A 131 10.73 -18.66 12.53
N LYS A 132 10.12 -19.41 13.47
CA LYS A 132 9.24 -20.53 13.15
C LYS A 132 8.03 -20.07 12.36
N LEU A 133 7.32 -19.05 12.85
CA LEU A 133 6.15 -18.49 12.18
C LEU A 133 6.52 -17.90 10.82
N GLN A 134 7.64 -17.16 10.74
CA GLN A 134 8.13 -16.63 9.47
C GLN A 134 8.37 -17.72 8.43
N ASN A 135 8.99 -18.84 8.83
CA ASN A 135 9.24 -19.97 7.95
C ASN A 135 7.95 -20.67 7.51
N GLU A 136 6.97 -20.81 8.42
CA GLU A 136 5.64 -21.34 8.10
C GLU A 136 4.92 -20.47 7.07
N LEU A 137 4.90 -19.13 7.26
CA LEU A 137 4.33 -18.19 6.31
C LEU A 137 5.02 -18.23 4.95
N ASN A 138 6.35 -18.18 4.94
CA ASN A 138 7.14 -18.22 3.71
C ASN A 138 6.94 -19.54 2.93
N LYS A 139 6.86 -20.66 3.64
CA LYS A 139 6.57 -21.96 3.02
C LYS A 139 5.19 -21.96 2.37
N ALA A 140 4.15 -21.48 3.10
CA ALA A 140 2.80 -21.41 2.57
C ALA A 140 2.71 -20.51 1.34
N ILE A 141 3.37 -19.34 1.36
CA ILE A 141 3.42 -18.41 0.22
C ILE A 141 4.07 -19.08 -1.01
N LYS A 142 5.21 -19.77 -0.81
CA LYS A 142 5.90 -20.50 -1.90
C LYS A 142 5.03 -21.62 -2.49
N GLU A 143 4.33 -22.37 -1.66
CA GLU A 143 3.39 -23.40 -2.11
C GLU A 143 2.23 -22.79 -2.89
N MET A 144 1.62 -21.71 -2.39
CA MET A 144 0.53 -21.00 -3.07
C MET A 144 0.96 -20.35 -4.39
N THR A 145 2.22 -19.95 -4.49
CA THR A 145 2.80 -19.47 -5.76
C THR A 145 2.94 -20.64 -6.75
N ALA A 146 3.50 -21.75 -6.30
CA ALA A 146 3.80 -22.91 -7.14
C ALA A 146 2.55 -23.61 -7.68
N ASP A 147 1.49 -23.69 -6.88
CA ASP A 147 0.23 -24.36 -7.27
C ASP A 147 -0.80 -23.39 -7.92
N GLY A 148 -0.46 -22.10 -8.08
CA GLY A 148 -1.28 -21.11 -8.73
C GLY A 148 -2.39 -20.53 -7.83
N THR A 149 -2.44 -20.87 -6.54
CA THR A 149 -3.45 -20.36 -5.61
C THR A 149 -3.42 -18.83 -5.53
N LEU A 150 -2.24 -18.20 -5.41
CA LEU A 150 -2.14 -16.73 -5.36
C LEU A 150 -2.71 -16.07 -6.62
N SER A 151 -2.41 -16.62 -7.80
CA SER A 151 -2.94 -16.09 -9.07
C SER A 151 -4.46 -16.24 -9.16
N LYS A 152 -5.01 -17.37 -8.66
CA LYS A 152 -6.46 -17.59 -8.61
C LYS A 152 -7.14 -16.60 -7.66
N LEU A 153 -6.57 -16.37 -6.47
CA LEU A 153 -7.09 -15.39 -5.53
C LEU A 153 -7.01 -13.97 -6.08
N ALA A 154 -5.88 -13.58 -6.68
CA ALA A 154 -5.73 -12.27 -7.31
C ALA A 154 -6.78 -12.07 -8.42
N LYS A 155 -7.03 -13.09 -9.24
CA LYS A 155 -8.08 -13.03 -10.23
C LYS A 155 -9.45 -12.81 -9.58
N GLN A 156 -9.81 -13.61 -8.59
CA GLN A 156 -11.13 -13.58 -7.95
C GLN A 156 -11.41 -12.28 -7.18
N TYR A 157 -10.42 -11.79 -6.42
CA TYR A 157 -10.59 -10.68 -5.47
C TYR A 157 -10.13 -9.32 -6.01
N ILE A 158 -9.43 -9.29 -7.15
CA ILE A 158 -8.93 -8.06 -7.77
C ILE A 158 -9.44 -7.95 -9.20
N SER A 159 -9.00 -8.84 -10.12
CA SER A 159 -9.22 -8.65 -11.56
C SER A 159 -10.68 -8.85 -11.98
N ASP A 160 -11.42 -9.71 -11.30
CA ASP A 160 -12.84 -10.00 -11.60
C ASP A 160 -13.80 -9.00 -10.91
N LEU A 161 -13.31 -8.13 -10.01
CA LEU A 161 -14.12 -7.06 -9.46
C LEU A 161 -14.45 -6.03 -10.53
N LYS A 162 -15.73 -5.78 -10.76
CA LYS A 162 -16.21 -4.83 -11.78
C LYS A 162 -17.23 -3.86 -11.19
N GLY A 163 -17.16 -2.63 -11.64
CA GLY A 163 -18.09 -1.57 -11.26
C GLY A 163 -18.11 -1.37 -9.75
N ASN A 164 -19.30 -1.40 -9.15
CA ASN A 164 -19.51 -1.17 -7.71
C ASN A 164 -19.52 -2.44 -6.87
N ALA A 165 -19.03 -3.59 -7.39
CA ALA A 165 -18.99 -4.82 -6.60
C ALA A 165 -17.99 -4.68 -5.45
N GLU A 166 -18.44 -4.95 -4.23
CA GLU A 166 -17.56 -5.02 -3.07
C GLU A 166 -16.68 -6.29 -3.14
N PRO A 167 -15.44 -6.26 -2.59
CA PRO A 167 -14.66 -7.45 -2.43
C PRO A 167 -15.45 -8.52 -1.67
N PRO A 168 -15.46 -9.78 -2.15
CA PRO A 168 -16.21 -10.83 -1.47
C PRO A 168 -15.74 -11.02 -0.04
N ALA A 169 -16.70 -11.30 0.85
CA ALA A 169 -16.42 -11.73 2.22
C ALA A 169 -15.54 -12.98 2.23
N VAL A 170 -14.62 -13.04 3.16
CA VAL A 170 -13.70 -14.17 3.32
C VAL A 170 -13.99 -14.90 4.62
N PRO A 171 -14.54 -16.11 4.58
CA PRO A 171 -14.71 -16.90 5.79
C PRO A 171 -13.33 -17.36 6.31
N ILE A 172 -13.04 -17.04 7.56
CA ILE A 172 -11.91 -17.60 8.28
C ILE A 172 -12.41 -18.81 9.07
N THR A 173 -12.09 -20.00 8.57
CA THR A 173 -12.56 -21.24 9.17
C THR A 173 -11.76 -21.55 10.43
N LYS A 174 -12.45 -21.82 11.52
CA LYS A 174 -11.82 -22.26 12.76
C LYS A 174 -11.41 -23.72 12.67
N ILE A 175 -10.20 -24.02 13.10
CA ILE A 175 -9.62 -25.36 13.19
C ILE A 175 -9.62 -25.77 14.67
N ASP A 176 -10.35 -26.81 15.01
CA ASP A 176 -10.47 -27.25 16.39
C ASP A 176 -9.14 -27.68 16.99
N GLY A 177 -8.83 -27.18 18.18
CA GLY A 177 -7.60 -27.48 18.90
C GLY A 177 -6.33 -26.84 18.34
N ALA A 178 -6.42 -26.07 17.23
CA ALA A 178 -5.25 -25.41 16.66
C ALA A 178 -4.84 -24.16 17.45
N GLU A 179 -3.54 -23.87 17.44
CA GLU A 179 -2.99 -22.63 17.94
C GLU A 179 -3.59 -21.43 17.18
N THR A 180 -3.80 -20.33 17.86
CA THR A 180 -4.30 -19.09 17.25
C THR A 180 -3.18 -18.07 17.12
N ILE A 181 -3.02 -17.50 15.93
CA ILE A 181 -2.16 -16.33 15.68
C ILE A 181 -3.02 -15.08 15.56
N LYS A 182 -2.55 -14.00 16.16
CA LYS A 182 -3.17 -12.69 16.11
C LYS A 182 -2.61 -11.89 14.95
N VAL A 183 -3.49 -11.47 14.05
CA VAL A 183 -3.11 -10.74 12.84
C VAL A 183 -3.73 -9.34 12.87
N ALA A 184 -2.88 -8.33 12.92
CA ALA A 184 -3.30 -6.94 12.89
C ALA A 184 -3.60 -6.50 11.44
N VAL A 185 -4.77 -5.89 11.24
CA VAL A 185 -5.30 -5.45 9.94
C VAL A 185 -5.78 -4.00 10.02
N THR A 186 -5.63 -3.24 8.94
CA THR A 186 -6.17 -1.88 8.88
C THR A 186 -7.63 -1.86 8.41
N GLY A 187 -8.00 -2.77 7.51
CA GLY A 187 -9.38 -2.97 7.07
C GLY A 187 -9.95 -1.86 6.19
N ASP A 188 -9.09 -1.04 5.57
CA ASP A 188 -9.49 0.14 4.81
C ASP A 188 -8.76 0.33 3.47
N LEU A 189 -8.12 -0.72 2.96
CA LEU A 189 -7.39 -0.70 1.69
C LEU A 189 -8.00 -1.66 0.64
N PRO A 190 -9.27 -1.46 0.21
CA PRO A 190 -9.87 -2.30 -0.81
C PRO A 190 -9.16 -2.14 -2.18
N PRO A 191 -9.07 -3.19 -2.98
CA PRO A 191 -9.65 -4.52 -2.82
C PRO A 191 -8.78 -5.50 -2.00
N PHE A 192 -7.70 -5.04 -1.40
CA PHE A 192 -6.75 -5.89 -0.66
C PHE A 192 -7.24 -6.24 0.75
N ASP A 193 -7.54 -5.22 1.56
CA ASP A 193 -7.86 -5.31 2.98
C ASP A 193 -9.10 -4.48 3.26
N LEU A 194 -10.18 -5.14 3.63
CA LEU A 194 -11.45 -4.50 3.93
C LEU A 194 -12.16 -5.20 5.08
N ILE A 195 -12.66 -4.41 6.02
CA ILE A 195 -13.66 -4.85 6.98
C ILE A 195 -15.00 -4.26 6.55
N LEU A 196 -15.95 -5.13 6.21
CA LEU A 196 -17.30 -4.75 5.80
C LEU A 196 -18.06 -4.10 6.97
N PRO A 197 -19.16 -3.36 6.71
CA PRO A 197 -19.91 -2.67 7.76
C PRO A 197 -20.48 -3.60 8.85
N ASP A 198 -20.68 -4.87 8.55
CA ASP A 198 -21.12 -5.90 9.50
C ASP A 198 -19.96 -6.54 10.29
N GLY A 199 -18.73 -6.06 10.10
CA GLY A 199 -17.52 -6.58 10.73
C GLY A 199 -16.90 -7.77 10.01
N THR A 200 -17.46 -8.22 8.87
CA THR A 200 -16.92 -9.35 8.11
C THR A 200 -15.65 -8.95 7.37
N PRO A 201 -14.55 -9.72 7.47
CA PRO A 201 -13.36 -9.45 6.72
C PRO A 201 -13.52 -9.83 5.24
N ALA A 202 -12.93 -9.03 4.37
CA ALA A 202 -13.04 -9.18 2.92
C ALA A 202 -11.72 -8.78 2.23
N GLY A 203 -11.61 -9.12 0.96
CA GLY A 203 -10.50 -8.70 0.11
C GLY A 203 -9.41 -9.74 -0.10
N PHE A 204 -8.52 -9.41 -1.04
CA PHE A 204 -7.49 -10.32 -1.52
C PHE A 204 -6.55 -10.80 -0.43
N SER A 205 -6.00 -9.90 0.34
CA SER A 205 -5.03 -10.25 1.38
C SER A 205 -5.68 -11.09 2.48
N THR A 206 -6.95 -10.82 2.84
CA THR A 206 -7.71 -11.67 3.76
C THR A 206 -7.90 -13.08 3.20
N ALA A 207 -8.15 -13.21 1.88
CA ALA A 207 -8.25 -14.50 1.22
C ALA A 207 -6.91 -15.25 1.24
N VAL A 208 -5.80 -14.57 1.00
CA VAL A 208 -4.44 -15.14 1.14
C VAL A 208 -4.23 -15.65 2.56
N LEU A 209 -4.58 -14.85 3.57
CA LEU A 209 -4.44 -15.22 4.98
C LEU A 209 -5.29 -16.44 5.36
N SER A 210 -6.53 -16.53 4.84
CA SER A 210 -7.41 -17.70 5.04
C SER A 210 -6.81 -18.97 4.48
N GLU A 211 -6.18 -18.91 3.29
CA GLU A 211 -5.48 -20.07 2.71
C GLU A 211 -4.19 -20.42 3.48
N ILE A 212 -3.43 -19.43 3.93
CA ILE A 212 -2.27 -19.65 4.79
C ILE A 212 -2.68 -20.35 6.08
N SER A 213 -3.74 -19.91 6.75
CA SER A 213 -4.29 -20.54 7.97
C SER A 213 -4.48 -22.03 7.80
N LYS A 214 -5.12 -22.44 6.71
CA LYS A 214 -5.35 -23.88 6.39
C LYS A 214 -4.05 -24.64 6.20
N ARG A 215 -3.08 -24.05 5.50
CA ARG A 215 -1.79 -24.70 5.18
C ARG A 215 -0.87 -24.87 6.38
N ILE A 216 -0.84 -23.87 7.26
CA ILE A 216 -0.01 -23.94 8.48
C ILE A 216 -0.76 -24.59 9.67
N GLY A 217 -2.06 -24.86 9.53
CA GLY A 217 -2.87 -25.51 10.57
C GLY A 217 -3.05 -24.64 11.81
N LYS A 218 -3.17 -23.31 11.65
CA LYS A 218 -3.35 -22.36 12.76
C LYS A 218 -4.61 -21.53 12.57
N ASN A 219 -5.28 -21.22 13.65
CA ASN A 219 -6.38 -20.26 13.68
C ASN A 219 -5.88 -18.84 13.50
N ILE A 220 -6.72 -17.98 12.91
CA ILE A 220 -6.47 -16.56 12.73
C ILE A 220 -7.48 -15.78 13.59
N GLU A 221 -6.98 -14.86 14.39
CA GLU A 221 -7.76 -13.81 15.07
C GLU A 221 -7.36 -12.47 14.48
N LEU A 222 -8.31 -11.75 13.85
CA LEU A 222 -8.07 -10.43 13.29
C LEU A 222 -8.20 -9.36 14.36
N ILE A 223 -7.22 -8.45 14.42
CA ILE A 223 -7.20 -7.29 15.31
C ILE A 223 -7.16 -6.03 14.45
N SER A 224 -8.22 -5.22 14.51
CA SER A 224 -8.27 -3.95 13.78
C SER A 224 -7.37 -2.91 14.43
N ILE A 225 -6.54 -2.25 13.61
CA ILE A 225 -5.61 -1.21 14.04
C ILE A 225 -5.58 -0.05 13.04
N ASP A 226 -5.08 1.10 13.45
CA ASP A 226 -4.71 2.17 12.55
C ASP A 226 -3.28 1.94 11.99
N SER A 227 -2.97 2.50 10.82
CA SER A 227 -1.67 2.27 10.15
C SER A 227 -0.48 2.62 11.02
N ALA A 228 -0.55 3.71 11.79
CA ALA A 228 0.52 4.12 12.71
C ALA A 228 0.82 3.10 13.82
N ALA A 229 -0.14 2.22 14.16
CA ALA A 229 0.03 1.22 15.21
C ALA A 229 0.76 -0.06 14.73
N ARG A 230 1.03 -0.22 13.44
CA ARG A 230 1.54 -1.48 12.87
C ARG A 230 2.86 -1.96 13.50
N ALA A 231 3.84 -1.08 13.66
CA ALA A 231 5.10 -1.48 14.27
C ALA A 231 4.95 -1.71 15.79
N SER A 232 4.24 -0.83 16.49
CA SER A 232 4.09 -0.90 17.95
C SER A 232 3.28 -2.12 18.41
N ILE A 233 2.27 -2.56 17.65
CA ILE A 233 1.47 -3.74 18.01
C ILE A 233 2.31 -5.02 18.00
N LEU A 234 3.30 -5.13 17.10
CA LEU A 234 4.24 -6.25 17.08
C LEU A 234 5.20 -6.21 18.27
N THR A 235 5.83 -5.07 18.51
CA THR A 235 6.82 -4.92 19.59
C THR A 235 6.22 -5.03 20.98
N SER A 236 4.94 -4.68 21.15
CA SER A 236 4.19 -4.85 22.39
C SER A 236 3.57 -6.24 22.59
N ASN A 237 3.78 -7.17 21.66
CA ASN A 237 3.13 -8.50 21.63
C ASN A 237 1.58 -8.44 21.56
N GLY A 238 1.02 -7.34 21.06
CA GLY A 238 -0.41 -7.22 20.84
C GLY A 238 -0.90 -8.05 19.65
N ALA A 239 -0.05 -8.24 18.65
CA ALA A 239 -0.26 -9.14 17.53
C ALA A 239 1.00 -9.94 17.21
N ASP A 240 0.84 -11.04 16.48
CA ASP A 240 1.94 -11.90 15.99
C ASP A 240 2.38 -11.51 14.59
N VAL A 241 1.43 -11.03 13.79
CA VAL A 241 1.63 -10.65 12.39
C VAL A 241 0.92 -9.33 12.11
N VAL A 242 1.55 -8.46 11.35
CA VAL A 242 0.89 -7.36 10.65
C VAL A 242 0.61 -7.81 9.22
N PHE A 243 -0.59 -7.62 8.78
CA PHE A 243 -1.23 -8.22 7.64
C PHE A 243 -0.60 -7.86 6.30
N TRP A 244 -0.24 -6.58 6.09
CA TRP A 244 0.50 -6.19 4.92
C TRP A 244 1.49 -5.08 5.24
N VAL A 245 2.64 -5.20 4.65
CA VAL A 245 3.63 -4.14 4.54
C VAL A 245 4.09 -4.07 3.11
N ALA A 246 4.32 -2.87 2.62
CA ALA A 246 4.80 -2.65 1.27
C ALA A 246 6.32 -2.48 1.29
N VAL A 247 6.99 -3.27 0.47
CA VAL A 247 8.45 -3.26 0.34
C VAL A 247 8.80 -2.94 -1.11
N PRO A 248 9.67 -1.96 -1.39
CA PRO A 248 10.06 -1.63 -2.74
C PRO A 248 10.61 -2.85 -3.48
N LYS A 249 10.06 -3.13 -4.67
CA LYS A 249 10.47 -4.25 -5.51
C LYS A 249 11.53 -3.77 -6.51
N ASP A 250 12.67 -4.46 -6.53
CA ASP A 250 13.75 -4.26 -7.51
C ASP A 250 14.20 -2.79 -7.65
N SER A 251 14.00 -2.00 -6.60
CA SER A 251 14.36 -0.60 -6.61
C SER A 251 15.85 -0.42 -6.33
N THR A 252 16.58 0.11 -7.29
CA THR A 252 17.93 0.62 -7.06
C THR A 252 17.92 1.94 -6.28
N LEU A 253 16.75 2.52 -6.07
CA LEU A 253 16.53 3.83 -5.44
C LEU A 253 16.27 3.73 -3.96
N LEU A 254 15.51 2.72 -3.57
CA LEU A 254 15.05 2.47 -2.21
C LEU A 254 15.61 1.15 -1.71
N PRO A 255 16.35 1.14 -0.59
CA PRO A 255 16.66 -0.12 0.06
C PRO A 255 15.37 -0.87 0.41
N ALA A 256 15.34 -2.18 0.19
CA ALA A 256 14.16 -3.01 0.50
C ALA A 256 13.77 -2.96 1.99
N ASN A 257 14.72 -2.62 2.86
CA ASN A 257 14.49 -2.51 4.31
C ASN A 257 14.19 -1.09 4.80
N ILE A 258 13.86 -0.17 3.90
CA ILE A 258 13.71 1.25 4.24
C ILE A 258 12.63 1.52 5.28
N ASP A 259 11.56 0.77 5.21
CA ASP A 259 10.43 0.86 6.12
C ASP A 259 10.40 -0.33 7.11
N GLN A 260 11.53 -0.97 7.36
CA GLN A 260 11.62 -2.10 8.27
C GLN A 260 12.27 -1.67 9.60
N PRO A 261 11.49 -1.52 10.68
CA PRO A 261 12.02 -1.17 12.00
C PRO A 261 12.98 -2.24 12.54
N GLU A 262 13.86 -1.84 13.42
CA GLU A 262 14.66 -2.79 14.18
C GLU A 262 13.75 -3.77 14.94
N GLY A 263 14.11 -5.05 14.94
CA GLY A 263 13.31 -6.09 15.61
C GLY A 263 12.13 -6.65 14.80
N ILE A 264 11.88 -6.13 13.61
CA ILE A 264 10.83 -6.63 12.70
C ILE A 264 11.46 -7.46 11.57
N ALA A 265 10.85 -8.58 11.25
CA ALA A 265 11.11 -9.41 10.09
C ALA A 265 9.95 -9.28 9.09
N ILE A 266 10.25 -9.53 7.83
CA ILE A 266 9.30 -9.47 6.72
C ILE A 266 9.26 -10.83 6.04
N SER A 267 8.07 -11.28 5.64
CA SER A 267 7.91 -12.54 4.90
C SER A 267 8.37 -12.43 3.44
N GLU A 268 8.39 -13.55 2.72
CA GLU A 268 8.37 -13.54 1.26
C GLU A 268 7.14 -12.77 0.76
N PRO A 269 7.22 -12.12 -0.39
CA PRO A 269 6.10 -11.39 -0.95
C PRO A 269 5.01 -12.34 -1.46
N TYR A 270 3.74 -11.96 -1.21
CA TYR A 270 2.59 -12.70 -1.74
C TYR A 270 1.88 -11.96 -2.89
N TYR A 271 2.22 -10.70 -3.12
CA TYR A 271 1.69 -9.89 -4.22
C TYR A 271 2.65 -8.75 -4.60
N HIS A 272 2.48 -8.20 -5.80
CA HIS A 272 3.17 -6.99 -6.25
C HIS A 272 2.17 -6.06 -6.90
N ASP A 273 2.29 -4.76 -6.64
CA ASP A 273 1.46 -3.75 -7.29
C ASP A 273 2.26 -2.50 -7.66
N LEU A 274 1.77 -1.76 -8.63
CA LEU A 274 2.35 -0.49 -9.05
C LEU A 274 1.92 0.63 -8.11
N ILE A 275 2.83 1.54 -7.81
CA ILE A 275 2.49 2.79 -7.13
C ILE A 275 1.92 3.75 -8.18
N THR A 276 0.78 4.34 -7.85
CA THR A 276 0.10 5.31 -8.70
C THR A 276 -0.46 6.47 -7.88
N HIS A 277 -1.01 7.47 -8.56
CA HIS A 277 -1.61 8.64 -7.92
C HIS A 277 -3.03 8.83 -8.42
N VAL A 278 -3.91 9.25 -7.52
CA VAL A 278 -5.30 9.60 -7.82
C VAL A 278 -5.52 11.08 -7.52
N GLY A 279 -6.11 11.78 -8.45
CA GLY A 279 -6.55 13.16 -8.33
C GLY A 279 -8.05 13.31 -8.60
N LEU A 280 -8.55 14.53 -8.46
CA LEU A 280 -9.90 14.89 -8.88
C LEU A 280 -9.90 15.29 -10.36
N LYS A 281 -10.90 14.83 -11.09
CA LYS A 281 -11.18 15.32 -12.45
C LYS A 281 -11.46 16.83 -12.42
N LYS A 282 -10.92 17.55 -13.36
CA LYS A 282 -11.12 18.99 -13.54
C LYS A 282 -12.33 19.28 -14.41
#